data_140a659473d6a98d18d1716fde0d4719
#
_entry.id   140a659473d6a98d18d1716fde0d4719
#
_cell.length_a   1.000
_cell.length_b   1.000
_cell.length_c   1.000
_cell.angle_alpha   90.00
_cell.angle_beta   90.00
_cell.angle_gamma   90.00
#
_symmetry.space_group_name_H-M   'P 1'
#
loop_
_entity.id
_entity.type
_entity.pdbx_description
1 polymer ?
#
loop_
_entity_poly.entity_id
_entity_poly.type
_entity_poly.pdbx_seq_one_letter_code
_entity_poly.pdbx_strand_id
1 'polypeptide(L)'
;MWSHHHECRDEQDSQRPRFIRLRHGLVSLTMQPSGRGYDHGVSTFSPDGRLYQVEYARESVKRGTTTVGLKFRDGVILIVDKRISSKLVIADSIEKMYQIDDHIGITTSGLVADARQLVDRARVQCQVNRMTYGDSISVTSLVKKMCDHKQSFTQYGGARPFGTALLIAGIDDEGIHLYETDPSGAYQSYQAGAIGKGRSAVIDHFENSWKQNMTQNAAIKLGLEALRDSLEDDLNTDTVEIAVVTSDGYQKLDQESTTKHLDKMS
;
A
#
# COMPACT_ATOMS: atom_id res chain seq x y z
N MET A 1 -4.07 -24.59 -69.95
CA MET A 1 -3.38 -25.78 -69.44
C MET A 1 -2.54 -25.39 -68.26
N TRP A 2 -2.66 -26.08 -67.14
CA TRP A 2 -2.11 -25.95 -65.77
C TRP A 2 -3.01 -25.18 -64.79
N SER A 3 -3.78 -26.01 -64.10
CA SER A 3 -4.50 -25.73 -62.88
C SER A 3 -3.55 -25.81 -61.70
N HIS A 4 -3.60 -24.83 -60.79
CA HIS A 4 -3.11 -24.96 -59.43
C HIS A 4 -4.26 -24.73 -58.47
N HIS A 5 -4.73 -25.82 -57.87
CA HIS A 5 -5.55 -25.83 -56.66
C HIS A 5 -4.64 -25.44 -55.50
N HIS A 6 -4.94 -24.33 -54.81
CA HIS A 6 -4.47 -24.07 -53.47
C HIS A 6 -5.50 -24.57 -52.49
N GLU A 7 -5.18 -25.65 -51.78
CA GLU A 7 -5.86 -26.10 -50.60
C GLU A 7 -5.68 -25.08 -49.45
N CYS A 8 -6.76 -24.45 -49.07
CA CYS A 8 -6.83 -23.81 -47.75
C CYS A 8 -6.85 -24.90 -46.68
N ARG A 9 -5.78 -25.03 -45.91
CA ARG A 9 -5.78 -25.81 -44.66
C ARG A 9 -6.41 -24.96 -43.58
N ASP A 10 -7.50 -25.48 -43.02
CA ASP A 10 -8.18 -24.95 -41.85
C ASP A 10 -7.26 -24.99 -40.63
N GLU A 11 -6.89 -23.82 -40.12
CA GLU A 11 -6.22 -23.62 -38.81
C GLU A 11 -7.20 -23.66 -37.64
N GLN A 12 -8.14 -24.59 -37.63
CA GLN A 12 -9.14 -24.68 -36.55
C GLN A 12 -8.95 -25.84 -35.56
N ASP A 13 -7.76 -26.46 -35.46
CA ASP A 13 -7.59 -27.66 -34.64
C ASP A 13 -6.72 -27.47 -33.36
N SER A 14 -6.56 -26.25 -32.83
CA SER A 14 -5.72 -26.01 -31.64
C SER A 14 -6.48 -25.87 -30.32
N GLN A 15 -7.79 -26.10 -30.29
CA GLN A 15 -8.60 -25.93 -29.05
C GLN A 15 -9.26 -27.19 -28.52
N ARG A 16 -8.76 -28.39 -28.82
CA ARG A 16 -9.29 -29.60 -28.17
C ARG A 16 -8.58 -29.85 -26.84
N PRO A 17 -9.30 -30.03 -25.72
CA PRO A 17 -8.67 -30.38 -24.42
C PRO A 17 -7.97 -31.72 -24.53
N ARG A 18 -6.67 -31.76 -24.19
CA ARG A 18 -5.92 -33.01 -24.06
C ARG A 18 -6.32 -33.70 -22.77
N PHE A 19 -6.94 -34.87 -22.85
CA PHE A 19 -7.25 -35.72 -21.71
C PHE A 19 -6.10 -36.68 -21.44
N ILE A 20 -5.56 -36.66 -20.23
CA ILE A 20 -4.60 -37.66 -19.74
C ILE A 20 -5.38 -38.66 -18.87
N ARG A 21 -5.37 -39.92 -19.25
CA ARG A 21 -6.04 -41.02 -18.53
C ARG A 21 -5.12 -41.51 -17.41
N LEU A 22 -5.41 -41.17 -16.17
CA LEU A 22 -4.79 -41.72 -14.99
C LEU A 22 -5.68 -42.86 -14.43
N ARG A 23 -5.07 -43.85 -13.76
CA ARG A 23 -5.71 -45.11 -13.34
C ARG A 23 -6.91 -44.97 -12.39
N HIS A 24 -7.23 -43.79 -11.91
CA HIS A 24 -8.36 -43.54 -11.01
C HIS A 24 -9.06 -42.20 -11.37
N GLY A 25 -9.91 -42.25 -12.41
CA GLY A 25 -10.84 -41.18 -12.72
C GLY A 25 -10.35 -40.15 -13.76
N LEU A 26 -11.30 -39.63 -14.56
CA LEU A 26 -11.07 -38.53 -15.48
C LEU A 26 -10.98 -37.23 -14.68
N VAL A 27 -9.79 -36.66 -14.56
CA VAL A 27 -9.62 -35.28 -14.07
C VAL A 27 -9.66 -34.36 -15.28
N SER A 28 -10.71 -33.57 -15.40
CA SER A 28 -10.75 -32.47 -16.36
C SER A 28 -9.72 -31.43 -15.91
N LEU A 29 -8.59 -31.35 -16.60
CA LEU A 29 -7.70 -30.19 -16.55
C LEU A 29 -8.38 -29.05 -17.30
N THR A 30 -9.27 -28.32 -16.60
CA THR A 30 -9.64 -26.99 -17.06
C THR A 30 -8.37 -26.15 -16.97
N MET A 31 -7.69 -25.98 -18.11
CA MET A 31 -6.71 -24.90 -18.25
C MET A 31 -7.47 -23.60 -17.94
N GLN A 32 -7.22 -23.04 -16.76
CA GLN A 32 -7.60 -21.64 -16.54
C GLN A 32 -6.99 -20.85 -17.69
N PRO A 33 -7.74 -19.98 -18.34
CA PRO A 33 -7.17 -19.12 -19.36
C PRO A 33 -6.03 -18.37 -18.71
N SER A 34 -4.80 -18.71 -19.09
CA SER A 34 -3.63 -17.95 -18.65
C SER A 34 -3.88 -16.53 -19.10
N GLY A 35 -3.79 -15.55 -18.18
CA GLY A 35 -4.03 -14.14 -18.44
C GLY A 35 -3.16 -13.48 -19.52
N ARG A 36 -2.45 -14.28 -20.31
CA ARG A 36 -1.42 -13.93 -21.29
C ARG A 36 -1.85 -12.99 -22.42
N GLY A 37 -3.10 -12.57 -22.51
CA GLY A 37 -3.53 -11.62 -23.55
C GLY A 37 -4.09 -10.32 -22.96
N TYR A 38 -4.50 -10.33 -21.69
CA TYR A 38 -5.15 -9.18 -21.04
C TYR A 38 -4.21 -8.42 -20.09
N ASP A 39 -3.01 -8.92 -19.86
CA ASP A 39 -2.01 -8.36 -18.96
C ASP A 39 -1.10 -7.32 -19.63
N HIS A 40 -1.14 -7.19 -20.96
CA HIS A 40 -0.37 -6.19 -21.70
C HIS A 40 -1.03 -4.80 -21.72
N GLY A 41 -2.33 -4.71 -21.51
CA GLY A 41 -3.08 -3.47 -21.53
C GLY A 41 -3.38 -2.95 -20.10
N VAL A 42 -2.99 -1.70 -19.80
CA VAL A 42 -3.25 -1.09 -18.50
C VAL A 42 -4.75 -0.85 -18.29
N SER A 43 -5.46 -0.48 -19.35
CA SER A 43 -6.88 -0.10 -19.34
C SER A 43 -7.85 -1.20 -19.79
N THR A 44 -7.33 -2.40 -20.06
CA THR A 44 -8.13 -3.50 -20.59
C THR A 44 -8.60 -4.43 -19.48
N PHE A 45 -9.93 -4.57 -19.35
CA PHE A 45 -10.49 -5.55 -18.42
C PHE A 45 -10.36 -6.97 -18.96
N SER A 46 -10.01 -7.92 -18.11
CA SER A 46 -10.17 -9.34 -18.39
C SER A 46 -11.65 -9.72 -18.45
N PRO A 47 -12.01 -10.89 -19.00
CA PRO A 47 -13.37 -11.42 -18.96
C PRO A 47 -13.97 -11.50 -17.55
N ASP A 48 -13.11 -11.67 -16.52
CA ASP A 48 -13.49 -11.72 -15.11
C ASP A 48 -13.59 -10.32 -14.47
N GLY A 49 -13.48 -9.24 -15.27
CA GLY A 49 -13.56 -7.86 -14.79
C GLY A 49 -12.34 -7.36 -14.00
N ARG A 50 -11.16 -7.95 -14.19
CA ARG A 50 -9.92 -7.57 -13.52
C ARG A 50 -9.04 -6.70 -14.40
N LEU A 51 -8.32 -5.76 -13.77
CA LEU A 51 -7.22 -5.01 -14.38
C LEU A 51 -5.90 -5.64 -13.90
N TYR A 52 -5.29 -6.50 -14.72
CA TYR A 52 -4.10 -7.26 -14.30
C TYR A 52 -2.92 -6.38 -13.89
N GLN A 53 -2.71 -5.25 -14.54
CA GLN A 53 -1.63 -4.32 -14.15
C GLN A 53 -1.85 -3.73 -12.75
N VAL A 54 -3.11 -3.54 -12.33
CA VAL A 54 -3.44 -3.15 -10.96
C VAL A 54 -3.17 -4.28 -9.98
N GLU A 55 -3.51 -5.53 -10.33
CA GLU A 55 -3.21 -6.70 -9.50
C GLU A 55 -1.69 -6.87 -9.31
N TYR A 56 -0.90 -6.71 -10.37
CA TYR A 56 0.56 -6.75 -10.29
C TYR A 56 1.14 -5.60 -9.45
N ALA A 57 0.55 -4.41 -9.53
CA ALA A 57 0.92 -3.29 -8.67
C ALA A 57 0.62 -3.59 -7.18
N ARG A 58 -0.49 -4.26 -6.86
CA ARG A 58 -0.79 -4.73 -5.51
C ARG A 58 0.23 -5.75 -4.99
N GLU A 59 0.73 -6.64 -5.85
CA GLU A 59 1.81 -7.55 -5.47
C GLU A 59 3.10 -6.82 -5.10
N SER A 60 3.41 -5.68 -5.75
CA SER A 60 4.54 -4.83 -5.35
C SER A 60 4.35 -4.26 -3.94
N VAL A 61 3.13 -3.85 -3.58
CA VAL A 61 2.80 -3.40 -2.22
C VAL A 61 2.99 -4.51 -1.20
N LYS A 62 2.49 -5.73 -1.46
CA LYS A 62 2.63 -6.89 -0.57
C LYS A 62 4.10 -7.31 -0.34
N ARG A 63 5.00 -6.99 -1.27
CA ARG A 63 6.44 -7.24 -1.12
C ARG A 63 7.16 -6.13 -0.34
N GLY A 64 6.53 -4.99 -0.17
CA GLY A 64 7.05 -3.90 0.65
C GLY A 64 7.06 -4.27 2.13
N THR A 65 7.91 -3.60 2.92
CA THR A 65 7.94 -3.80 4.36
C THR A 65 6.66 -3.29 5.00
N THR A 66 6.33 -3.86 6.16
CA THR A 66 5.10 -3.58 6.89
C THR A 66 5.10 -2.15 7.43
N THR A 67 3.97 -1.51 7.28
CA THR A 67 3.70 -0.18 7.84
C THR A 67 2.34 -0.21 8.51
N VAL A 68 2.26 0.42 9.67
CA VAL A 68 1.11 0.38 10.56
C VAL A 68 0.62 1.79 10.84
N GLY A 69 -0.68 1.98 10.91
CA GLY A 69 -1.31 3.22 11.35
C GLY A 69 -2.47 2.91 12.26
N LEU A 70 -2.63 3.66 13.35
CA LEU A 70 -3.81 3.54 14.21
C LEU A 70 -4.16 4.85 14.88
N LYS A 71 -5.48 5.09 15.05
CA LYS A 71 -6.03 6.23 15.75
C LYS A 71 -6.02 5.96 17.25
N PHE A 72 -5.73 6.99 18.01
CA PHE A 72 -5.91 7.04 19.45
C PHE A 72 -6.77 8.26 19.81
N ARG A 73 -7.01 8.49 21.10
CA ARG A 73 -7.95 9.53 21.57
C ARG A 73 -7.67 10.91 20.97
N ASP A 74 -6.40 11.31 20.88
CA ASP A 74 -5.99 12.69 20.58
C ASP A 74 -5.23 12.78 19.22
N GLY A 75 -5.16 11.67 18.46
CA GLY A 75 -4.41 11.67 17.21
C GLY A 75 -4.29 10.33 16.49
N VAL A 76 -3.28 10.27 15.63
CA VAL A 76 -2.91 9.07 14.85
C VAL A 76 -1.44 8.78 15.03
N ILE A 77 -1.10 7.51 15.19
CA ILE A 77 0.30 7.07 15.10
C ILE A 77 0.54 6.34 13.78
N LEU A 78 1.75 6.49 13.29
CA LEU A 78 2.30 5.77 12.15
C LEU A 78 3.58 5.08 12.59
N ILE A 79 3.71 3.78 12.30
CA ILE A 79 4.90 2.97 12.62
C ILE A 79 5.35 2.27 11.36
N VAL A 80 6.63 2.32 11.08
CA VAL A 80 7.24 1.76 9.87
C VAL A 80 8.38 0.84 10.23
N ASP A 81 8.44 -0.33 9.60
CA ASP A 81 9.65 -1.14 9.53
C ASP A 81 10.45 -0.77 8.28
N LYS A 82 11.69 -0.30 8.46
CA LYS A 82 12.60 0.07 7.36
C LYS A 82 13.33 -1.12 6.76
N ARG A 83 13.43 -2.22 7.46
CA ARG A 83 14.23 -3.41 7.13
C ARG A 83 15.45 -3.12 6.27
N ILE A 84 16.60 -3.01 6.92
CA ILE A 84 17.88 -2.77 6.26
C ILE A 84 18.51 -4.12 5.90
N SER A 85 18.58 -4.41 4.60
CA SER A 85 19.07 -5.70 4.09
C SER A 85 20.59 -5.85 4.15
N SER A 86 21.34 -4.77 4.38
CA SER A 86 22.80 -4.79 4.37
C SER A 86 23.37 -3.78 5.37
N LYS A 87 24.40 -4.17 6.10
CA LYS A 87 25.18 -3.28 7.00
C LYS A 87 25.90 -2.12 6.27
N LEU A 88 25.96 -2.16 4.94
CA LEU A 88 26.55 -1.12 4.11
C LEU A 88 25.58 0.00 3.75
N VAL A 89 24.29 -0.18 4.01
CA VAL A 89 23.25 0.82 3.77
C VAL A 89 23.14 1.74 4.98
N ILE A 90 23.17 3.03 4.74
CA ILE A 90 22.94 4.04 5.78
C ILE A 90 21.43 4.09 6.06
N ALA A 91 21.03 3.73 7.29
CA ALA A 91 19.63 3.64 7.70
C ALA A 91 18.81 4.90 7.43
N ASP A 92 19.40 6.07 7.65
CA ASP A 92 18.76 7.38 7.46
C ASP A 92 18.52 7.74 5.99
N SER A 93 19.18 7.04 5.06
CA SER A 93 18.93 7.22 3.62
C SER A 93 17.63 6.57 3.14
N ILE A 94 17.04 5.67 3.94
CA ILE A 94 15.80 5.00 3.63
C ILE A 94 14.64 5.78 4.28
N GLU A 95 13.92 6.52 3.45
CA GLU A 95 12.73 7.23 3.88
C GLU A 95 11.47 6.45 3.48
N LYS A 96 10.59 6.20 4.46
CA LYS A 96 9.26 5.58 4.27
C LYS A 96 8.16 6.33 4.99
N MET A 97 8.57 7.31 5.80
CA MET A 97 7.70 8.15 6.60
C MET A 97 7.99 9.60 6.24
N TYR A 98 6.94 10.32 5.85
CA TYR A 98 7.05 11.65 5.28
C TYR A 98 6.09 12.60 5.95
N GLN A 99 6.59 13.75 6.37
CA GLN A 99 5.75 14.90 6.65
C GLN A 99 5.32 15.55 5.32
N ILE A 100 4.04 15.76 5.16
CA ILE A 100 3.45 16.38 3.96
C ILE A 100 3.13 17.84 4.21
N ASP A 101 2.44 18.11 5.31
CA ASP A 101 2.15 19.42 5.86
C ASP A 101 2.23 19.32 7.40
N ASP A 102 2.03 20.43 8.11
CA ASP A 102 2.11 20.45 9.58
C ASP A 102 1.16 19.45 10.23
N HIS A 103 -0.02 19.25 9.65
CA HIS A 103 -1.09 18.41 10.17
C HIS A 103 -1.24 17.05 9.46
N ILE A 104 -0.36 16.70 8.50
CA ILE A 104 -0.46 15.48 7.69
C ILE A 104 0.87 14.76 7.61
N GLY A 105 0.84 13.46 7.96
CA GLY A 105 1.92 12.51 7.73
C GLY A 105 1.51 11.38 6.78
N ILE A 106 2.46 10.88 6.00
CA ILE A 106 2.26 9.73 5.09
C ILE A 106 3.33 8.69 5.35
N THR A 107 2.91 7.43 5.29
CA THR A 107 3.83 6.29 5.18
C THR A 107 3.52 5.47 3.96
N THR A 108 4.51 4.71 3.47
CA THR A 108 4.43 4.06 2.17
C THR A 108 4.85 2.59 2.24
N SER A 109 4.27 1.76 1.37
CA SER A 109 4.74 0.41 1.10
C SER A 109 4.67 0.09 -0.39
N GLY A 110 5.67 -0.61 -0.92
CA GLY A 110 5.83 -0.93 -2.33
C GLY A 110 7.03 -0.26 -2.96
N LEU A 111 6.89 0.23 -4.19
CA LEU A 111 7.99 0.87 -4.95
C LEU A 111 8.29 2.27 -4.41
N VAL A 112 9.49 2.43 -3.83
CA VAL A 112 9.94 3.68 -3.19
C VAL A 112 9.99 4.86 -4.18
N ALA A 113 10.40 4.62 -5.43
CA ALA A 113 10.45 5.67 -6.45
C ALA A 113 9.06 6.25 -6.75
N ASP A 114 8.04 5.38 -6.83
CA ASP A 114 6.65 5.79 -7.03
C ASP A 114 6.11 6.54 -5.80
N ALA A 115 6.45 6.07 -4.61
CA ALA A 115 6.07 6.70 -3.36
C ALA A 115 6.58 8.16 -3.28
N ARG A 116 7.84 8.40 -3.63
CA ARG A 116 8.43 9.76 -3.64
C ARG A 116 7.68 10.71 -4.55
N GLN A 117 7.32 10.29 -5.77
CA GLN A 117 6.53 11.12 -6.68
C GLN A 117 5.17 11.51 -6.09
N LEU A 118 4.51 10.55 -5.42
CA LEU A 118 3.22 10.82 -4.76
C LEU A 118 3.38 11.75 -3.57
N VAL A 119 4.44 11.61 -2.77
CA VAL A 119 4.77 12.49 -1.64
C VAL A 119 5.02 13.93 -2.12
N ASP A 120 5.84 14.10 -3.15
CA ASP A 120 6.14 15.44 -3.70
C ASP A 120 4.86 16.08 -4.26
N ARG A 121 4.02 15.30 -4.94
CA ARG A 121 2.72 15.78 -5.41
C ARG A 121 1.80 16.16 -4.26
N ALA A 122 1.75 15.38 -3.19
CA ALA A 122 0.93 15.69 -2.01
C ALA A 122 1.36 17.03 -1.38
N ARG A 123 2.67 17.22 -1.19
CA ARG A 123 3.23 18.50 -0.69
C ARG A 123 2.83 19.68 -1.57
N VAL A 124 2.95 19.54 -2.90
CA VAL A 124 2.54 20.58 -3.85
C VAL A 124 1.04 20.87 -3.71
N GLN A 125 0.18 19.85 -3.58
CA GLN A 125 -1.26 20.06 -3.40
C GLN A 125 -1.60 20.83 -2.11
N CYS A 126 -0.90 20.56 -1.01
CA CYS A 126 -1.06 21.32 0.23
C CYS A 126 -0.67 22.80 0.04
N GLN A 127 0.47 23.06 -0.59
CA GLN A 127 0.93 24.43 -0.84
C GLN A 127 0.01 25.20 -1.81
N VAL A 128 -0.44 24.55 -2.89
CA VAL A 128 -1.41 25.14 -3.83
C VAL A 128 -2.71 25.50 -3.12
N ASN A 129 -3.21 24.61 -2.23
CA ASN A 129 -4.42 24.89 -1.47
C ASN A 129 -4.22 26.11 -0.56
N ARG A 130 -3.12 26.16 0.19
CA ARG A 130 -2.79 27.27 1.09
C ARG A 130 -2.66 28.59 0.35
N MET A 131 -2.02 28.60 -0.83
CA MET A 131 -1.87 29.80 -1.67
C MET A 131 -3.20 30.27 -2.28
N THR A 132 -4.11 29.33 -2.57
CA THR A 132 -5.38 29.66 -3.24
C THR A 132 -6.46 30.09 -2.26
N TYR A 133 -6.54 29.45 -1.11
CA TYR A 133 -7.64 29.61 -0.16
C TYR A 133 -7.21 30.26 1.16
N GLY A 134 -5.91 30.37 1.43
CA GLY A 134 -5.38 30.89 2.70
C GLY A 134 -5.35 29.86 3.84
N ASP A 135 -5.95 28.68 3.66
CA ASP A 135 -6.13 27.68 4.68
C ASP A 135 -5.41 26.34 4.35
N SER A 136 -5.19 25.52 5.36
CA SER A 136 -4.69 24.17 5.21
C SER A 136 -5.70 23.30 4.45
N ILE A 137 -5.21 22.37 3.64
CA ILE A 137 -6.08 21.43 2.92
C ILE A 137 -6.67 20.42 3.91
N SER A 138 -7.97 20.06 3.78
CA SER A 138 -8.51 18.96 4.56
C SER A 138 -7.88 17.61 4.15
N VAL A 139 -7.71 16.71 5.12
CA VAL A 139 -7.10 15.39 4.89
C VAL A 139 -7.86 14.62 3.83
N THR A 140 -9.18 14.63 3.90
CA THR A 140 -10.06 13.97 2.93
C THR A 140 -9.89 14.53 1.52
N SER A 141 -9.76 15.85 1.38
CA SER A 141 -9.52 16.50 0.07
C SER A 141 -8.17 16.13 -0.52
N LEU A 142 -7.12 16.05 0.29
CA LEU A 142 -5.81 15.59 -0.15
C LEU A 142 -5.87 14.14 -0.61
N VAL A 143 -6.44 13.25 0.21
CA VAL A 143 -6.59 11.81 -0.13
C VAL A 143 -7.30 11.64 -1.46
N LYS A 144 -8.42 12.34 -1.67
CA LYS A 144 -9.17 12.31 -2.92
C LYS A 144 -8.30 12.72 -4.11
N LYS A 145 -7.61 13.86 -4.03
CA LYS A 145 -6.74 14.35 -5.11
C LYS A 145 -5.61 13.37 -5.43
N MET A 146 -5.05 12.71 -4.41
CA MET A 146 -4.00 11.70 -4.59
C MET A 146 -4.56 10.44 -5.26
N CYS A 147 -5.74 9.99 -4.85
CA CYS A 147 -6.39 8.81 -5.40
C CYS A 147 -6.90 9.03 -6.83
N ASP A 148 -7.47 10.20 -7.13
CA ASP A 148 -7.83 10.59 -8.50
C ASP A 148 -6.61 10.57 -9.42
N HIS A 149 -5.46 11.04 -8.92
CA HIS A 149 -4.21 10.96 -9.67
C HIS A 149 -3.75 9.52 -9.90
N LYS A 150 -3.76 8.66 -8.89
CA LYS A 150 -3.43 7.23 -9.04
C LYS A 150 -4.37 6.54 -10.03
N GLN A 151 -5.67 6.79 -9.93
CA GLN A 151 -6.69 6.22 -10.80
C GLN A 151 -6.50 6.62 -12.27
N SER A 152 -6.08 7.86 -12.54
CA SER A 152 -5.82 8.30 -13.92
C SER A 152 -4.77 7.45 -14.63
N PHE A 153 -3.80 6.88 -13.91
CA PHE A 153 -2.78 5.99 -14.45
C PHE A 153 -3.31 4.56 -14.76
N THR A 154 -4.53 4.25 -14.37
CA THR A 154 -5.20 3.00 -14.73
C THR A 154 -6.08 3.12 -15.98
N GLN A 155 -6.34 4.35 -16.47
CA GLN A 155 -7.21 4.61 -17.61
C GLN A 155 -6.47 4.97 -18.89
N TYR A 156 -5.26 5.54 -18.79
CA TYR A 156 -4.52 6.00 -19.95
C TYR A 156 -3.46 4.98 -20.38
N GLY A 157 -3.47 4.60 -21.65
CA GLY A 157 -2.46 3.72 -22.23
C GLY A 157 -1.05 4.34 -22.18
N GLY A 158 -0.04 3.48 -22.05
CA GLY A 158 1.37 3.89 -22.01
C GLY A 158 1.92 4.25 -20.63
N ALA A 159 1.08 4.33 -19.61
CA ALA A 159 1.50 4.50 -18.21
C ALA A 159 1.15 3.22 -17.42
N ARG A 160 1.98 2.84 -16.46
CA ARG A 160 1.64 1.78 -15.50
C ARG A 160 1.02 2.38 -14.23
N PRO A 161 0.19 1.61 -13.49
CA PRO A 161 -0.25 2.03 -12.16
C PRO A 161 0.92 2.24 -11.21
N PHE A 162 0.73 3.07 -10.19
CA PHE A 162 1.69 3.22 -9.11
C PHE A 162 1.80 1.93 -8.30
N GLY A 163 2.99 1.38 -8.17
CA GLY A 163 3.26 0.15 -7.40
C GLY A 163 3.39 0.39 -5.90
N THR A 164 2.60 1.30 -5.33
CA THR A 164 2.68 1.68 -3.92
C THR A 164 1.30 1.95 -3.32
N ALA A 165 1.14 1.57 -2.06
CA ALA A 165 0.05 1.99 -1.19
C ALA A 165 0.56 3.05 -0.20
N LEU A 166 -0.33 3.91 0.26
CA LEU A 166 -0.06 4.94 1.25
C LEU A 166 -0.99 4.76 2.44
N LEU A 167 -0.46 4.93 3.66
CA LEU A 167 -1.23 5.27 4.84
C LEU A 167 -1.07 6.77 5.07
N ILE A 168 -2.18 7.48 5.04
CA ILE A 168 -2.25 8.94 5.22
C ILE A 168 -2.92 9.21 6.55
N ALA A 169 -2.18 9.81 7.47
CA ALA A 169 -2.64 10.22 8.78
C ALA A 169 -2.71 11.73 8.86
N GLY A 170 -3.75 12.26 9.47
CA GLY A 170 -3.85 13.72 9.65
C GLY A 170 -4.97 14.09 10.59
N ILE A 171 -4.94 15.36 11.02
CA ILE A 171 -5.97 16.00 11.83
C ILE A 171 -6.37 17.30 11.15
N ASP A 172 -7.66 17.52 11.04
CA ASP A 172 -8.24 18.75 10.54
C ASP A 172 -9.53 19.10 11.33
N ASP A 173 -10.26 20.11 10.88
CA ASP A 173 -11.50 20.54 11.53
C ASP A 173 -12.61 19.47 11.54
N GLU A 174 -12.53 18.48 10.63
CA GLU A 174 -13.46 17.34 10.58
C GLU A 174 -13.07 16.23 11.57
N GLY A 175 -11.85 16.27 12.13
CA GLY A 175 -11.36 15.36 13.16
C GLY A 175 -10.09 14.61 12.82
N ILE A 176 -9.98 13.40 13.38
CA ILE A 176 -8.81 12.53 13.26
C ILE A 176 -9.00 11.56 12.12
N HIS A 177 -8.06 11.54 11.18
CA HIS A 177 -8.14 10.77 9.94
C HIS A 177 -6.99 9.79 9.79
N LEU A 178 -7.32 8.57 9.37
CA LEU A 178 -6.37 7.58 8.88
C LEU A 178 -6.96 6.94 7.62
N TYR A 179 -6.30 7.13 6.50
CA TYR A 179 -6.71 6.56 5.21
C TYR A 179 -5.66 5.59 4.67
N GLU A 180 -6.11 4.48 4.12
CA GLU A 180 -5.32 3.59 3.27
C GLU A 180 -5.67 3.85 1.81
N THR A 181 -4.68 3.94 0.93
CA THR A 181 -4.86 4.08 -0.52
C THR A 181 -4.28 2.88 -1.25
N ASP A 182 -4.97 2.43 -2.29
CA ASP A 182 -4.61 1.28 -3.13
C ASP A 182 -3.99 1.74 -4.47
N PRO A 183 -3.18 0.93 -5.16
CA PRO A 183 -2.68 1.22 -6.50
C PRO A 183 -3.74 1.60 -7.55
N SER A 184 -4.99 1.12 -7.40
CA SER A 184 -6.10 1.47 -8.29
C SER A 184 -6.62 2.91 -8.11
N GLY A 185 -6.22 3.59 -7.04
CA GLY A 185 -6.81 4.86 -6.63
C GLY A 185 -8.02 4.72 -5.70
N ALA A 186 -8.36 3.53 -5.26
CA ALA A 186 -9.32 3.34 -4.17
C ALA A 186 -8.72 3.79 -2.84
N TYR A 187 -9.56 4.28 -1.94
CA TYR A 187 -9.17 4.62 -0.57
C TYR A 187 -10.27 4.29 0.42
N GLN A 188 -9.87 4.02 1.65
CA GLN A 188 -10.77 3.74 2.76
C GLN A 188 -10.25 4.37 4.04
N SER A 189 -11.16 4.80 4.93
CA SER A 189 -10.82 5.29 6.27
C SER A 189 -10.82 4.13 7.25
N TYR A 190 -9.83 4.12 8.15
CA TYR A 190 -9.63 3.07 9.16
C TYR A 190 -9.51 3.65 10.56
N GLN A 191 -9.83 2.87 11.57
CA GLN A 191 -9.45 3.12 12.97
C GLN A 191 -8.02 2.64 13.24
N ALA A 192 -7.69 1.48 12.67
CA ALA A 192 -6.36 0.92 12.65
C ALA A 192 -6.18 0.15 11.33
N GLY A 193 -5.00 0.24 10.73
CA GLY A 193 -4.73 -0.38 9.43
C GLY A 193 -3.25 -0.64 9.23
N ALA A 194 -2.95 -1.45 8.21
CA ALA A 194 -1.57 -1.78 7.84
C ALA A 194 -1.45 -2.00 6.33
N ILE A 195 -0.26 -1.73 5.79
CA ILE A 195 0.11 -2.03 4.41
C ILE A 195 1.44 -2.79 4.39
N GLY A 196 1.70 -3.53 3.32
CA GLY A 196 2.94 -4.29 3.15
C GLY A 196 2.80 -5.78 3.45
N LYS A 197 3.96 -6.47 3.57
CA LYS A 197 4.05 -7.94 3.69
C LYS A 197 3.27 -8.49 4.90
N GLY A 198 3.36 -7.84 6.05
CA GLY A 198 2.74 -8.29 7.30
C GLY A 198 1.30 -7.82 7.52
N ARG A 199 0.65 -7.21 6.53
CA ARG A 199 -0.70 -6.61 6.66
C ARG A 199 -1.70 -7.56 7.33
N SER A 200 -1.76 -8.82 6.92
CA SER A 200 -2.75 -9.78 7.43
C SER A 200 -2.58 -9.99 8.94
N ALA A 201 -1.37 -10.32 9.39
CA ALA A 201 -1.08 -10.57 10.80
C ALA A 201 -1.35 -9.33 11.67
N VAL A 202 -0.99 -8.13 11.18
CA VAL A 202 -1.26 -6.87 11.89
C VAL A 202 -2.76 -6.62 12.02
N ILE A 203 -3.53 -6.82 10.96
CA ILE A 203 -4.99 -6.62 11.01
C ILE A 203 -5.64 -7.61 11.96
N ASP A 204 -5.27 -8.90 11.92
CA ASP A 204 -5.76 -9.92 12.84
C ASP A 204 -5.47 -9.53 14.30
N HIS A 205 -4.26 -8.99 14.58
CA HIS A 205 -3.90 -8.49 15.90
C HIS A 205 -4.77 -7.29 16.34
N PHE A 206 -5.02 -6.34 15.43
CA PHE A 206 -5.84 -5.16 15.72
C PHE A 206 -7.31 -5.51 15.95
N GLU A 207 -7.90 -6.40 15.16
CA GLU A 207 -9.29 -6.84 15.34
C GLU A 207 -9.53 -7.41 16.74
N ASN A 208 -8.53 -8.07 17.32
CA ASN A 208 -8.62 -8.66 18.65
C ASN A 208 -8.28 -7.67 19.79
N SER A 209 -7.44 -6.67 19.55
CA SER A 209 -6.79 -5.91 20.63
C SER A 209 -7.07 -4.40 20.59
N TRP A 210 -7.51 -3.85 19.43
CA TRP A 210 -7.77 -2.41 19.33
C TRP A 210 -8.99 -2.00 20.16
N LYS A 211 -8.86 -0.86 20.83
CA LYS A 211 -9.92 -0.25 21.66
C LYS A 211 -10.07 1.22 21.32
N GLN A 212 -11.31 1.69 21.34
CA GLN A 212 -11.59 3.10 21.18
C GLN A 212 -11.01 3.92 22.37
N ASN A 213 -10.58 5.15 22.07
CA ASN A 213 -10.07 6.10 23.08
C ASN A 213 -8.80 5.65 23.84
N MET A 214 -7.94 4.84 23.20
CA MET A 214 -6.63 4.52 23.78
C MET A 214 -5.80 5.77 23.99
N THR A 215 -4.91 5.74 24.98
CA THR A 215 -3.86 6.77 25.13
C THR A 215 -2.77 6.59 24.07
N GLN A 216 -2.00 7.63 23.76
CA GLN A 216 -0.88 7.58 22.83
C GLN A 216 0.09 6.43 23.14
N ASN A 217 0.50 6.29 24.41
CA ASN A 217 1.44 5.23 24.81
C ASN A 217 0.86 3.83 24.60
N ALA A 218 -0.44 3.63 24.90
CA ALA A 218 -1.11 2.35 24.67
C ALA A 218 -1.23 2.05 23.17
N ALA A 219 -1.50 3.06 22.35
CA ALA A 219 -1.56 2.92 20.90
C ALA A 219 -0.20 2.60 20.28
N ILE A 220 0.88 3.28 20.72
CA ILE A 220 2.24 2.96 20.27
C ILE A 220 2.60 1.52 20.64
N LYS A 221 2.32 1.11 21.88
CA LYS A 221 2.58 -0.25 22.35
C LYS A 221 1.85 -1.27 21.49
N LEU A 222 0.55 -1.10 21.27
CA LEU A 222 -0.27 -1.99 20.43
C LEU A 222 0.24 -2.06 19.00
N GLY A 223 0.60 -0.92 18.41
CA GLY A 223 1.14 -0.87 17.04
C GLY A 223 2.48 -1.59 16.89
N LEU A 224 3.36 -1.45 17.89
CA LEU A 224 4.65 -2.15 17.92
C LEU A 224 4.48 -3.66 18.14
N GLU A 225 3.56 -4.08 19.04
CA GLU A 225 3.23 -5.51 19.26
C GLU A 225 2.70 -6.15 17.96
N ALA A 226 1.75 -5.50 17.30
CA ALA A 226 1.21 -5.96 16.03
C ALA A 226 2.28 -6.03 14.92
N LEU A 227 3.19 -5.04 14.87
CA LEU A 227 4.30 -5.05 13.93
C LEU A 227 5.26 -6.21 14.23
N ARG A 228 5.65 -6.42 15.49
CA ARG A 228 6.52 -7.54 15.92
C ARG A 228 5.92 -8.88 15.52
N ASP A 229 4.64 -9.10 15.78
CA ASP A 229 3.96 -10.36 15.47
C ASP A 229 3.88 -10.63 13.94
N SER A 230 4.07 -9.60 13.13
CA SER A 230 4.10 -9.69 11.66
C SER A 230 5.48 -9.96 11.08
N LEU A 231 6.54 -9.92 11.90
CA LEU A 231 7.93 -10.08 11.49
C LEU A 231 8.47 -11.45 11.89
N GLU A 232 9.46 -11.91 11.15
CA GLU A 232 10.23 -13.13 11.47
C GLU A 232 11.39 -12.83 12.44
N ASP A 233 11.87 -11.57 12.42
CA ASP A 233 12.99 -11.08 13.24
C ASP A 233 12.48 -10.09 14.30
N ASP A 234 13.24 -9.93 15.39
CA ASP A 234 12.95 -8.97 16.43
C ASP A 234 13.02 -7.51 15.93
N LEU A 235 12.18 -6.67 16.50
CA LEU A 235 12.22 -5.23 16.24
C LEU A 235 13.52 -4.62 16.78
N ASN A 236 14.14 -3.77 15.96
CA ASN A 236 15.36 -3.06 16.31
C ASN A 236 15.09 -1.53 16.21
N THR A 237 15.70 -0.77 17.10
CA THR A 237 15.63 0.70 17.12
C THR A 237 16.11 1.37 15.85
N ASP A 238 17.04 0.73 15.12
CA ASP A 238 17.56 1.25 13.85
C ASP A 238 16.61 1.01 12.66
N THR A 239 15.70 0.06 12.82
CA THR A 239 14.77 -0.34 11.75
C THR A 239 13.36 0.20 11.92
N VAL A 240 13.00 0.63 13.13
CA VAL A 240 11.66 1.12 13.43
C VAL A 240 11.63 2.64 13.49
N GLU A 241 10.68 3.25 12.81
CA GLU A 241 10.37 4.67 12.95
C GLU A 241 8.92 4.83 13.41
N ILE A 242 8.70 5.80 14.28
CA ILE A 242 7.39 6.15 14.83
C ILE A 242 7.15 7.63 14.57
N ALA A 243 5.98 7.96 14.06
CA ALA A 243 5.48 9.34 14.05
C ALA A 243 4.10 9.41 14.67
N VAL A 244 3.82 10.57 15.24
CA VAL A 244 2.53 10.90 15.85
C VAL A 244 2.02 12.18 15.18
N VAL A 245 0.73 12.19 14.87
CA VAL A 245 0.02 13.36 14.38
C VAL A 245 -1.04 13.71 15.39
N THR A 246 -0.93 14.89 15.98
CA THR A 246 -1.86 15.45 16.99
C THR A 246 -2.32 16.84 16.57
N SER A 247 -3.11 17.51 17.40
CA SER A 247 -3.42 18.95 17.22
C SER A 247 -2.18 19.85 17.19
N ASP A 248 -1.09 19.40 17.81
CA ASP A 248 0.20 20.12 17.81
C ASP A 248 1.00 19.89 16.50
N GLY A 249 0.49 19.06 15.61
CA GLY A 249 1.06 18.75 14.30
C GLY A 249 1.72 17.36 14.21
N TYR A 250 2.43 17.17 13.11
CA TYR A 250 3.22 15.96 12.83
C TYR A 250 4.55 15.99 13.60
N GLN A 251 4.81 14.93 14.35
CA GLN A 251 6.07 14.75 15.07
C GLN A 251 6.61 13.34 14.83
N LYS A 252 7.79 13.24 14.26
CA LYS A 252 8.56 12.00 14.22
C LYS A 252 9.33 11.86 15.53
N LEU A 253 9.19 10.72 16.21
CA LEU A 253 9.91 10.44 17.45
C LEU A 253 11.39 10.25 17.16
N ASP A 254 12.22 10.73 18.05
CA ASP A 254 13.65 10.50 18.03
C ASP A 254 13.99 9.04 18.41
N GLN A 255 15.23 8.65 18.17
CA GLN A 255 15.70 7.29 18.44
C GLN A 255 15.62 6.94 19.93
N GLU A 256 15.91 7.90 20.83
CA GLU A 256 15.83 7.69 22.27
C GLU A 256 14.39 7.38 22.73
N SER A 257 13.43 8.15 22.24
CA SER A 257 12.00 7.92 22.54
C SER A 257 11.51 6.59 21.95
N THR A 258 11.93 6.25 20.74
CA THR A 258 11.60 4.96 20.11
C THR A 258 12.17 3.79 20.92
N THR A 259 13.43 3.88 21.38
CA THR A 259 14.05 2.87 22.25
C THR A 259 13.24 2.67 23.54
N LYS A 260 12.87 3.77 24.19
CA LYS A 260 12.05 3.71 25.44
C LYS A 260 10.71 3.00 25.23
N HIS A 261 10.11 3.10 24.05
CA HIS A 261 8.88 2.38 23.73
C HIS A 261 9.12 0.90 23.45
N LEU A 262 10.22 0.54 22.81
CA LEU A 262 10.61 -0.86 22.54
C LEU A 262 10.98 -1.58 23.84
N ASP A 263 11.75 -0.94 24.74
CA ASP A 263 12.12 -1.51 26.04
C ASP A 263 10.91 -1.81 26.95
N LYS A 264 9.85 -1.04 26.84
CA LYS A 264 8.59 -1.28 27.58
C LYS A 264 7.77 -2.45 27.04
N MET A 265 8.13 -3.02 25.90
CA MET A 265 7.51 -4.20 25.31
C MET A 265 8.19 -5.51 25.73
N SER A 266 9.45 -5.41 26.16
CA SER A 266 10.23 -6.53 26.69
C SER A 266 9.78 -6.84 28.12
#